data_c42e3bf850dc9c2f2cc295ac4ffc6a47
#
_entry.id   c42e3bf850dc9c2f2cc295ac4ffc6a47
#
_cell.length_a   1.000
_cell.length_b   1.000
_cell.length_c   1.000
_cell.angle_alpha   90.00
_cell.angle_beta   90.00
_cell.angle_gamma   90.00
#
_symmetry.space_group_name_H-M   'P 1'
#
loop_
_entity.id
_entity.type
_entity.pdbx_description
1 polymer ?
#
loop_
_entity_poly.entity_id
_entity_poly.type
_entity_poly.pdbx_seq_one_letter_code
_entity_poly.pdbx_strand_id
1 'polypeptide(L)'
;MSTPSERIFAHRAEDDGVELRHFLPAQARHPMTLARTADRIAAGTALREAVADFVDDLRWARDEDDIARRITERPRDLDPRTDAYLAALAEHFASPHEVSPPLWTGEPGRFLDRIWWPRYPGLWARAIVESPAAFRRRGILLGAGMLSRV
;
A
#
# COMPACT_ATOMS: atom_id res chain seq x y z
N MET A 1 15.65 49.51 -18.89
CA MET A 1 16.44 49.21 -17.66
C MET A 1 15.48 48.68 -16.61
N SER A 2 15.61 47.39 -16.22
CA SER A 2 14.85 46.83 -15.14
C SER A 2 15.33 47.39 -13.81
N THR A 3 14.41 47.78 -12.93
CA THR A 3 14.76 48.26 -11.59
C THR A 3 15.27 47.10 -10.73
N PRO A 4 16.11 47.35 -9.70
CA PRO A 4 16.59 46.30 -8.81
C PRO A 4 15.47 45.46 -8.15
N SER A 5 14.29 46.07 -8.00
CA SER A 5 13.12 45.39 -7.42
C SER A 5 12.53 44.30 -8.33
N GLU A 6 12.59 44.45 -9.65
CA GLU A 6 12.07 43.45 -10.59
C GLU A 6 12.94 42.19 -10.65
N ARG A 7 14.25 42.31 -10.43
CA ARG A 7 15.16 41.17 -10.39
C ARG A 7 14.98 40.31 -9.13
N ILE A 8 14.59 40.91 -8.02
CA ILE A 8 14.34 40.19 -6.76
C ILE A 8 13.06 39.38 -6.86
N PHE A 9 12.04 39.88 -7.54
CA PHE A 9 10.78 39.12 -7.72
C PHE A 9 10.92 38.00 -8.74
N ALA A 10 11.70 38.16 -9.81
CA ALA A 10 11.93 37.06 -10.78
C ALA A 10 12.70 35.89 -10.19
N HIS A 11 13.64 36.14 -9.28
CA HIS A 11 14.43 35.07 -8.65
C HIS A 11 13.64 34.29 -7.58
N ARG A 12 12.65 34.92 -6.96
CA ARG A 12 11.80 34.30 -5.93
C ARG A 12 10.75 33.37 -6.53
N ALA A 13 10.30 33.65 -7.75
CA ALA A 13 9.27 32.82 -8.41
C ALA A 13 9.80 31.48 -8.90
N GLU A 14 11.10 31.34 -9.19
CA GLU A 14 11.68 30.04 -9.59
C GLU A 14 11.96 29.13 -8.40
N ASP A 15 12.25 29.67 -7.23
CA ASP A 15 12.55 28.90 -6.01
C ASP A 15 11.25 28.41 -5.34
N ASP A 16 10.17 29.19 -5.40
CA ASP A 16 8.86 28.81 -4.85
C ASP A 16 8.21 27.63 -5.61
N GLY A 17 8.59 27.39 -6.86
CA GLY A 17 8.09 26.29 -7.67
C GLY A 17 8.59 24.89 -7.21
N VAL A 18 9.73 24.84 -6.52
CA VAL A 18 10.32 23.59 -6.02
C VAL A 18 9.74 23.23 -4.66
N GLU A 19 9.47 24.19 -3.80
CA GLU A 19 8.86 23.95 -2.47
C GLU A 19 7.39 23.56 -2.56
N LEU A 20 6.62 24.12 -3.48
CA LEU A 20 5.21 23.76 -3.68
C LEU A 20 5.00 22.32 -4.12
N ARG A 21 5.99 21.70 -4.75
CA ARG A 21 5.91 20.28 -5.13
C ARG A 21 5.94 19.34 -3.93
N HIS A 22 6.50 19.75 -2.80
CA HIS A 22 6.49 18.99 -1.57
C HIS A 22 5.17 19.12 -0.80
N PHE A 23 4.40 20.18 -1.05
CA PHE A 23 3.11 20.45 -0.44
C PHE A 23 1.90 20.09 -1.30
N LEU A 24 2.12 19.60 -2.54
CA LEU A 24 1.00 19.07 -3.33
C LEU A 24 0.43 17.86 -2.60
N PRO A 25 -0.88 17.85 -2.32
CA PRO A 25 -1.51 16.72 -1.68
C PRO A 25 -1.23 15.44 -2.48
N ALA A 26 -1.13 14.31 -1.79
CA ALA A 26 -0.87 12.98 -2.37
C ALA A 26 -1.78 12.67 -3.58
N GLN A 27 -2.89 13.37 -3.72
CA GLN A 27 -3.85 13.33 -4.84
C GLN A 27 -3.25 13.76 -6.20
N ALA A 28 -2.19 14.55 -6.21
CA ALA A 28 -1.48 14.92 -7.44
C ALA A 28 -0.43 13.87 -7.87
N ARG A 29 -0.16 12.90 -7.03
CA ARG A 29 0.71 11.76 -7.35
C ARG A 29 -0.12 10.65 -7.98
N HIS A 30 0.48 9.89 -8.88
CA HIS A 30 -0.17 8.67 -9.37
C HIS A 30 -0.50 7.77 -8.19
N PRO A 31 -1.76 7.33 -8.06
CA PRO A 31 -2.17 6.51 -6.92
C PRO A 31 -1.32 5.24 -6.81
N MET A 32 -0.99 4.85 -5.59
CA MET A 32 -0.32 3.58 -5.34
C MET A 32 -1.27 2.42 -5.62
N THR A 33 -0.79 1.45 -6.38
CA THR A 33 -1.48 0.19 -6.63
C THR A 33 -0.68 -0.95 -6.02
N LEU A 34 -1.31 -2.11 -5.81
CA LEU A 34 -0.60 -3.31 -5.34
C LEU A 34 0.45 -3.79 -6.35
N ALA A 35 0.19 -3.62 -7.65
CA ALA A 35 1.19 -3.93 -8.68
C ALA A 35 2.44 -3.05 -8.54
N ARG A 36 2.27 -1.74 -8.36
CA ARG A 36 3.39 -0.81 -8.11
C ARG A 36 4.10 -1.09 -6.78
N THR A 37 3.34 -1.49 -5.76
CA THR A 37 3.91 -1.91 -4.47
C THR A 37 4.84 -3.11 -4.67
N ALA A 38 4.42 -4.10 -5.45
CA ALA A 38 5.23 -5.26 -5.81
C ALA A 38 6.49 -4.87 -6.59
N ASP A 39 6.39 -3.92 -7.53
CA ASP A 39 7.56 -3.42 -8.28
C ASP A 39 8.59 -2.75 -7.38
N ARG A 40 8.13 -1.97 -6.38
CA ARG A 40 9.01 -1.36 -5.40
C ARG A 40 9.72 -2.39 -4.53
N ILE A 41 9.01 -3.44 -4.11
CA ILE A 41 9.60 -4.55 -3.35
C ILE A 41 10.64 -5.28 -4.21
N ALA A 42 10.34 -5.55 -5.48
CA ALA A 42 11.27 -6.15 -6.42
C ALA A 42 12.54 -5.29 -6.63
N ALA A 43 12.41 -3.96 -6.54
CA ALA A 43 13.51 -3.01 -6.64
C ALA A 43 14.31 -2.84 -5.33
N GLY A 44 13.92 -3.54 -4.23
CA GLY A 44 14.66 -3.56 -2.97
C GLY A 44 14.00 -2.82 -1.80
N THR A 45 12.80 -2.22 -1.98
CA THR A 45 12.06 -1.63 -0.87
C THR A 45 11.58 -2.74 0.07
N ALA A 46 11.75 -2.56 1.38
CA ALA A 46 11.26 -3.53 2.35
C ALA A 46 9.74 -3.68 2.28
N LEU A 47 9.22 -4.91 2.42
CA LEU A 47 7.78 -5.21 2.39
C LEU A 47 6.99 -4.27 3.30
N ARG A 48 7.44 -4.10 4.54
CA ARG A 48 6.76 -3.25 5.52
C ARG A 48 6.63 -1.80 5.06
N GLU A 49 7.67 -1.24 4.49
CA GLU A 49 7.69 0.14 4.01
C GLU A 49 6.78 0.30 2.79
N ALA A 50 6.91 -0.59 1.81
CA ALA A 50 6.10 -0.53 0.60
C ALA A 50 4.60 -0.70 0.89
N VAL A 51 4.25 -1.58 1.83
CA VAL A 51 2.87 -1.77 2.28
C VAL A 51 2.36 -0.55 3.06
N ALA A 52 3.19 0.03 3.92
CA ALA A 52 2.83 1.23 4.66
C ALA A 52 2.44 2.36 3.70
N ASP A 53 3.26 2.62 2.69
CA ASP A 53 2.98 3.64 1.68
C ASP A 53 1.70 3.36 0.88
N PHE A 54 1.43 2.09 0.55
CA PHE A 54 0.19 1.70 -0.11
C PHE A 54 -1.03 1.96 0.78
N VAL A 55 -0.99 1.54 2.04
CA VAL A 55 -2.11 1.72 2.98
C VAL A 55 -2.36 3.20 3.28
N ASP A 56 -1.30 3.98 3.44
CA ASP A 56 -1.43 5.43 3.64
C ASP A 56 -2.05 6.12 2.43
N ASP A 57 -1.64 5.74 1.22
CA ASP A 57 -2.22 6.28 -0.02
C ASP A 57 -3.68 5.83 -0.22
N LEU A 58 -4.02 4.62 0.20
CA LEU A 58 -5.39 4.08 0.12
C LEU A 58 -6.40 4.89 0.97
N ARG A 59 -5.97 5.52 2.06
CA ARG A 59 -6.81 6.40 2.88
C ARG A 59 -7.38 7.59 2.11
N TRP A 60 -6.74 7.94 1.01
CA TRP A 60 -7.17 9.02 0.11
C TRP A 60 -8.01 8.51 -1.07
N ALA A 61 -8.38 7.23 -1.08
CA ALA A 61 -9.31 6.72 -2.08
C ALA A 61 -10.66 7.43 -1.96
N ARG A 62 -11.21 7.84 -3.11
CA ARG A 62 -12.41 8.69 -3.16
C ARG A 62 -13.70 7.88 -3.06
N ASP A 63 -13.68 6.70 -3.65
CA ASP A 63 -14.82 5.83 -3.84
C ASP A 63 -14.39 4.37 -4.03
N GLU A 64 -15.35 3.49 -4.18
CA GLU A 64 -15.14 2.06 -4.39
C GLU A 64 -14.42 1.76 -5.70
N ASP A 65 -14.67 2.53 -6.75
CA ASP A 65 -13.98 2.39 -8.03
C ASP A 65 -12.49 2.73 -7.93
N ASP A 66 -12.14 3.72 -7.11
CA ASP A 66 -10.74 4.06 -6.85
C ASP A 66 -10.04 2.95 -6.06
N ILE A 67 -10.70 2.36 -5.08
CA ILE A 67 -10.20 1.20 -4.35
C ILE A 67 -10.01 0.02 -5.31
N ALA A 68 -11.02 -0.28 -6.13
CA ALA A 68 -10.95 -1.35 -7.12
C ALA A 68 -9.74 -1.18 -8.07
N ARG A 69 -9.54 0.02 -8.61
CA ARG A 69 -8.39 0.31 -9.49
C ARG A 69 -7.04 0.06 -8.83
N ARG A 70 -6.91 0.29 -7.53
CA ARG A 70 -5.66 0.11 -6.78
C ARG A 70 -5.30 -1.34 -6.53
N ILE A 71 -6.27 -2.25 -6.57
CA ILE A 71 -6.10 -3.66 -6.26
C ILE A 71 -6.29 -4.59 -7.46
N THR A 72 -6.91 -4.12 -8.56
CA THR A 72 -7.32 -4.97 -9.71
C THR A 72 -6.14 -5.53 -10.48
N GLU A 73 -5.09 -4.72 -10.71
CA GLU A 73 -3.93 -5.16 -11.47
C GLU A 73 -3.15 -6.22 -10.69
N ARG A 74 -2.90 -7.37 -11.36
CA ARG A 74 -2.16 -8.46 -10.76
C ARG A 74 -0.70 -8.06 -10.51
N PRO A 75 -0.23 -8.09 -9.25
CA PRO A 75 1.17 -7.87 -8.94
C PRO A 75 2.06 -8.95 -9.58
N ARG A 76 3.28 -8.56 -9.92
CA ARG A 76 4.30 -9.52 -10.34
C ARG A 76 4.56 -10.54 -9.24
N ASP A 77 5.02 -11.73 -9.64
CA ASP A 77 5.42 -12.74 -8.68
C ASP A 77 6.74 -12.36 -7.99
N LEU A 78 6.78 -12.53 -6.70
CA LEU A 78 7.92 -12.25 -5.84
C LEU A 78 8.28 -13.56 -5.10
N ASP A 79 8.22 -13.55 -3.79
CA ASP A 79 8.36 -14.76 -2.98
C ASP A 79 6.99 -15.16 -2.41
N PRO A 80 6.79 -16.44 -2.02
CA PRO A 80 5.49 -16.94 -1.58
C PRO A 80 4.86 -16.14 -0.43
N ARG A 81 5.65 -15.64 0.51
CA ARG A 81 5.15 -14.87 1.65
C ARG A 81 4.65 -13.50 1.23
N THR A 82 5.43 -12.82 0.42
CA THR A 82 5.06 -11.51 -0.14
C THR A 82 3.84 -11.62 -1.04
N ASP A 83 3.79 -12.64 -1.89
CA ASP A 83 2.67 -12.89 -2.80
C ASP A 83 1.37 -13.14 -2.04
N ALA A 84 1.40 -13.96 -1.01
CA ALA A 84 0.25 -14.21 -0.15
C ALA A 84 -0.17 -12.95 0.62
N TYR A 85 0.79 -12.14 1.07
CA TYR A 85 0.54 -10.90 1.80
C TYR A 85 -0.18 -9.86 0.93
N LEU A 86 0.28 -9.65 -0.31
CA LEU A 86 -0.36 -8.71 -1.24
C LEU A 86 -1.78 -9.16 -1.61
N ALA A 87 -2.01 -10.48 -1.79
CA ALA A 87 -3.35 -11.01 -2.02
C ALA A 87 -4.28 -10.82 -0.82
N ALA A 88 -3.75 -10.99 0.40
CA ALA A 88 -4.49 -10.73 1.62
C ALA A 88 -4.89 -9.25 1.75
N LEU A 89 -3.99 -8.32 1.41
CA LEU A 89 -4.29 -6.89 1.39
C LEU A 89 -5.42 -6.56 0.41
N ALA A 90 -5.34 -7.07 -0.81
CA ALA A 90 -6.37 -6.82 -1.83
C ALA A 90 -7.76 -7.25 -1.33
N GLU A 91 -7.87 -8.45 -0.78
CA GLU A 91 -9.14 -8.95 -0.24
C GLU A 91 -9.59 -8.19 1.01
N HIS A 92 -8.66 -7.88 1.91
CA HIS A 92 -8.96 -7.16 3.15
C HIS A 92 -9.56 -5.78 2.87
N PHE A 93 -9.00 -5.04 1.91
CA PHE A 93 -9.50 -3.71 1.57
C PHE A 93 -10.69 -3.73 0.60
N ALA A 94 -10.92 -4.80 -0.13
CA ALA A 94 -12.12 -4.96 -0.95
C ALA A 94 -13.38 -5.18 -0.10
N SER A 95 -13.28 -6.00 0.95
CA SER A 95 -14.41 -6.48 1.75
C SER A 95 -15.27 -5.38 2.39
N PRO A 96 -14.71 -4.35 3.05
CA PRO A 96 -15.52 -3.29 3.68
C PRO A 96 -16.25 -2.38 2.69
N HIS A 97 -15.82 -2.39 1.43
CA HIS A 97 -16.30 -1.49 0.38
C HIS A 97 -17.16 -2.19 -0.66
N GLU A 98 -17.62 -3.42 -0.39
CA GLU A 98 -18.41 -4.22 -1.33
C GLU A 98 -17.75 -4.42 -2.71
N VAL A 99 -16.44 -4.19 -2.78
CA VAL A 99 -15.64 -4.45 -3.98
C VAL A 99 -15.32 -5.94 -4.05
N SER A 100 -15.56 -6.55 -5.21
CA SER A 100 -15.18 -7.94 -5.41
C SER A 100 -13.65 -8.10 -5.42
N PRO A 101 -13.08 -9.04 -4.64
CA PRO A 101 -11.66 -9.31 -4.71
C PRO A 101 -11.25 -9.71 -6.14
N PRO A 102 -10.12 -9.21 -6.66
CA PRO A 102 -9.63 -9.58 -7.97
C PRO A 102 -9.36 -11.09 -8.10
N LEU A 103 -9.59 -11.66 -9.29
CA LEU A 103 -9.42 -13.12 -9.51
C LEU A 103 -8.01 -13.62 -9.18
N TRP A 104 -6.97 -12.83 -9.38
CA TRP A 104 -5.59 -13.20 -9.07
C TRP A 104 -5.36 -13.50 -7.58
N THR A 105 -6.18 -12.97 -6.68
CA THR A 105 -6.07 -13.23 -5.24
C THR A 105 -6.39 -14.68 -4.87
N GLY A 106 -7.12 -15.39 -5.72
CA GLY A 106 -7.48 -16.80 -5.57
C GLY A 106 -6.48 -17.79 -6.17
N GLU A 107 -5.41 -17.32 -6.79
CA GLU A 107 -4.39 -18.20 -7.35
C GLU A 107 -3.71 -19.05 -6.26
N PRO A 108 -3.37 -20.35 -6.53
CA PRO A 108 -2.78 -21.24 -5.53
C PRO A 108 -1.52 -20.68 -4.88
N GLY A 109 -0.66 -20.00 -5.65
CA GLY A 109 0.56 -19.34 -5.14
C GLY A 109 0.32 -18.18 -4.16
N ARG A 110 -0.94 -17.79 -3.97
CA ARG A 110 -1.34 -16.71 -3.02
C ARG A 110 -1.75 -17.25 -1.64
N PHE A 111 -1.52 -18.54 -1.39
CA PHE A 111 -1.80 -19.22 -0.12
C PHE A 111 -0.53 -19.92 0.35
N LEU A 112 -0.23 -19.81 1.65
CA LEU A 112 0.93 -20.44 2.26
C LEU A 112 0.59 -21.83 2.77
N ASP A 113 1.50 -22.79 2.57
CA ASP A 113 1.40 -24.15 3.11
C ASP A 113 1.71 -24.20 4.61
N ARG A 114 2.42 -23.19 5.12
CA ARG A 114 2.80 -23.07 6.53
C ARG A 114 2.46 -21.70 7.06
N ILE A 115 2.03 -21.67 8.32
CA ILE A 115 1.74 -20.41 9.01
C ILE A 115 2.98 -19.54 9.05
N TRP A 116 2.79 -18.26 8.73
CA TRP A 116 3.81 -17.24 8.77
C TRP A 116 3.38 -16.07 9.63
N TRP A 117 4.31 -15.56 10.41
CA TRP A 117 4.17 -14.41 11.29
C TRP A 117 5.10 -13.31 10.77
N PRO A 118 4.62 -12.30 10.06
CA PRO A 118 5.46 -11.19 9.57
C PRO A 118 6.18 -10.46 10.69
N ARG A 119 5.54 -10.44 11.85
CA ARG A 119 6.12 -9.94 13.08
C ARG A 119 5.59 -10.79 14.24
N TYR A 120 6.49 -11.42 14.97
CA TYR A 120 6.12 -12.24 16.12
C TYR A 120 5.37 -11.38 17.16
N PRO A 121 4.11 -11.70 17.51
CA PRO A 121 3.26 -10.83 18.31
C PRO A 121 3.44 -11.00 19.82
N GLY A 122 4.36 -11.83 20.28
CA GLY A 122 4.53 -12.20 21.70
C GLY A 122 3.41 -13.05 22.29
N LEU A 123 2.17 -12.82 21.88
CA LEU A 123 0.96 -13.57 22.27
C LEU A 123 0.30 -14.14 21.01
N TRP A 124 0.78 -15.28 20.55
CA TRP A 124 0.32 -15.90 19.31
C TRP A 124 -1.15 -16.34 19.34
N ALA A 125 -1.65 -16.79 20.50
CA ALA A 125 -3.07 -17.14 20.65
C ALA A 125 -3.99 -15.95 20.35
N ARG A 126 -3.59 -14.74 20.75
CA ARG A 126 -4.33 -13.52 20.45
C ARG A 126 -4.25 -13.15 18.97
N ALA A 127 -3.11 -13.31 18.33
CA ALA A 127 -2.96 -13.05 16.90
C ALA A 127 -3.80 -13.99 16.03
N ILE A 128 -4.05 -15.23 16.45
CA ILE A 128 -4.96 -16.13 15.74
C ILE A 128 -6.38 -15.56 15.71
N VAL A 129 -6.84 -14.98 16.81
CA VAL A 129 -8.19 -14.42 16.93
C VAL A 129 -8.29 -13.05 16.22
N GLU A 130 -7.27 -12.20 16.35
CA GLU A 130 -7.28 -10.83 15.88
C GLU A 130 -6.88 -10.68 14.41
N SER A 131 -6.24 -11.69 13.81
CA SER A 131 -5.86 -11.65 12.40
C SER A 131 -7.08 -11.48 11.50
N PRO A 132 -7.07 -10.52 10.57
CA PRO A 132 -8.14 -10.38 9.59
C PRO A 132 -8.32 -11.68 8.79
N ALA A 133 -9.56 -12.01 8.44
CA ALA A 133 -9.91 -13.26 7.76
C ALA A 133 -9.12 -13.48 6.46
N ALA A 134 -8.91 -12.41 5.68
CA ALA A 134 -8.16 -12.45 4.44
C ALA A 134 -6.70 -12.93 4.61
N PHE A 135 -6.07 -12.54 5.72
CA PHE A 135 -4.71 -12.96 6.08
C PHE A 135 -4.70 -14.38 6.66
N ARG A 136 -5.56 -14.62 7.63
CA ARG A 136 -5.62 -15.90 8.34
C ARG A 136 -5.85 -17.09 7.39
N ARG A 137 -6.76 -16.97 6.43
CA ARG A 137 -7.02 -18.06 5.47
C ARG A 137 -5.86 -18.31 4.50
N ARG A 138 -4.91 -17.39 4.38
CA ARG A 138 -3.66 -17.55 3.62
C ARG A 138 -2.47 -18.02 4.46
N GLY A 139 -2.72 -18.35 5.72
CA GLY A 139 -1.66 -18.78 6.63
C GLY A 139 -0.83 -17.63 7.20
N ILE A 140 -1.32 -16.39 7.12
CA ILE A 140 -0.63 -15.20 7.65
C ILE A 140 -1.33 -14.78 8.93
N LEU A 141 -0.58 -14.68 10.02
CA LEU A 141 -1.10 -14.20 11.30
C LEU A 141 -0.51 -12.84 11.64
N LEU A 142 -1.39 -11.84 11.79
CA LEU A 142 -1.04 -10.46 12.13
C LEU A 142 -1.51 -10.14 13.55
N GLY A 143 -0.69 -9.43 14.31
CA GLY A 143 -1.14 -8.85 15.57
C GLY A 143 -2.12 -7.69 15.35
N ALA A 144 -2.92 -7.39 16.38
CA ALA A 144 -3.81 -6.24 16.39
C ALA A 144 -3.04 -4.96 16.05
N GLY A 145 -3.61 -4.14 15.19
CA GLY A 145 -3.06 -2.85 14.83
C GLY A 145 -1.91 -2.86 13.83
N MET A 146 -1.51 -4.02 13.28
CA MET A 146 -0.47 -4.04 12.23
C MET A 146 -0.89 -3.36 10.92
N LEU A 147 -2.20 -3.33 10.65
CA LEU A 147 -2.78 -2.63 9.50
C LEU A 147 -3.33 -1.25 9.86
N SER A 148 -3.47 -0.94 11.14
CA SER A 148 -3.99 0.35 11.62
C SER A 148 -2.91 1.35 12.01
N ARG A 149 -1.67 0.91 12.12
CA ARG A 149 -0.50 1.76 12.39
C ARG A 149 0.28 2.08 11.13
N VAL A 150 -0.44 2.55 10.19
CA VAL A 150 0.20 3.10 9.02
C VAL A 150 -0.29 4.51 8.86
#